data_45daa94b36ec97873df98a25f3b25dd0
#
_entry.id   45daa94b36ec97873df98a25f3b25dd0
#
_cell.length_a   1.000
_cell.length_b   1.000
_cell.length_c   1.000
_cell.angle_alpha   90.00
_cell.angle_beta   90.00
_cell.angle_gamma   90.00
#
_symmetry.space_group_name_H-M   'P 1'
#
loop_
_entity.id
_entity.type
_entity.pdbx_description
1 polymer ?
#
loop_
_entity_poly.entity_id
_entity_poly.type
_entity_poly.pdbx_seq_one_letter_code
_entity_poly.pdbx_strand_id
1 'polypeptide(L)'
;VTRLIDILPADDEVDVAVLTLGTNHIYILRETGEVVDNCQKRPQRLFEERAMTVQQVTDSLCHTISLLRSRWSQVRIILTVSPIRYKKYGFHGSQLSKSTLLLATAEVERLFDRVYYFPSYEIMNDELRDYRFYAEDMLHPSAQAVAYIHECMGRVFFGPAMTRFLAEWLPVKSALNHRPFNAQSEEYRTLMDKTWQRVDALSEKYPNFAINIKR
;
A
#
# COMPACT_ATOMS: atom_id res chain seq x y z
N VAL A 1 11.07 -1.30 9.23
CA VAL A 1 11.00 0.17 8.99
C VAL A 1 12.37 0.80 9.08
N THR A 2 13.18 0.53 10.12
CA THR A 2 14.52 1.13 10.29
C THR A 2 15.39 0.95 9.04
N ARG A 3 15.53 -0.28 8.54
CA ARG A 3 16.28 -0.56 7.29
C ARG A 3 15.73 0.19 6.06
N LEU A 4 14.42 0.40 5.98
CA LEU A 4 13.81 1.15 4.87
C LEU A 4 14.16 2.63 4.94
N ILE A 5 14.12 3.20 6.14
CA ILE A 5 14.47 4.60 6.38
C ILE A 5 15.94 4.87 6.03
N ASP A 6 16.83 3.92 6.33
CA ASP A 6 18.27 4.04 6.04
C ASP A 6 18.61 3.96 4.54
N ILE A 7 17.74 3.32 3.73
CA ILE A 7 17.93 3.18 2.28
C ILE A 7 17.43 4.41 1.52
N LEU A 8 16.49 5.17 2.09
CA LEU A 8 15.94 6.35 1.42
C LEU A 8 16.99 7.48 1.40
N PRO A 9 17.12 8.22 0.28
CA PRO A 9 18.03 9.34 0.19
C PRO A 9 17.84 10.35 1.31
N ALA A 10 18.92 10.93 1.79
CA ALA A 10 18.90 11.82 2.96
C ALA A 10 18.04 13.08 2.73
N ASP A 11 17.99 13.55 1.49
CA ASP A 11 17.32 14.79 1.08
C ASP A 11 15.85 14.59 0.67
N ASP A 12 15.34 13.34 0.72
CA ASP A 12 13.94 13.07 0.39
C ASP A 12 13.00 13.61 1.47
N GLU A 13 12.09 14.47 1.06
CA GLU A 13 10.97 14.91 1.88
C GLU A 13 9.77 13.95 1.69
N VAL A 14 9.22 13.45 2.80
CA VAL A 14 8.03 12.60 2.79
C VAL A 14 6.89 13.30 3.51
N ASP A 15 5.88 13.68 2.75
CA ASP A 15 4.67 14.32 3.28
C ASP A 15 3.68 13.32 3.88
N VAL A 16 3.58 12.13 3.28
CA VAL A 16 2.60 11.10 3.65
C VAL A 16 3.23 9.71 3.60
N ALA A 17 3.05 8.95 4.66
CA ALA A 17 3.37 7.52 4.71
C ALA A 17 2.09 6.69 4.85
N VAL A 18 1.90 5.70 3.97
CA VAL A 18 0.77 4.77 4.03
C VAL A 18 1.26 3.42 4.53
N LEU A 19 0.74 2.96 5.66
CA LEU A 19 1.09 1.68 6.27
C LEU A 19 -0.09 0.72 6.15
N THR A 20 0.06 -0.31 5.30
CA THR A 20 -0.96 -1.32 5.06
C THR A 20 -0.66 -2.58 5.87
N LEU A 21 -1.54 -2.92 6.80
CA LEU A 21 -1.38 -4.05 7.71
C LEU A 21 -2.13 -5.28 7.18
N GLY A 22 -1.42 -6.38 6.98
CA GLY A 22 -1.99 -7.61 6.44
C GLY A 22 -2.53 -8.55 7.52
N THR A 23 -1.70 -8.87 8.49
CA THR A 23 -1.97 -9.85 9.57
C THR A 23 -1.23 -9.43 10.84
N ASN A 24 -1.72 -9.91 12.00
CA ASN A 24 -1.02 -9.77 13.28
C ASN A 24 0.02 -10.88 13.51
N HIS A 25 0.23 -11.80 12.57
CA HIS A 25 1.21 -12.85 12.69
C HIS A 25 2.58 -12.39 12.21
N ILE A 26 3.61 -12.73 12.97
CA ILE A 26 5.02 -12.48 12.66
C ILE A 26 5.79 -13.79 12.60
N TYR A 27 6.88 -13.80 11.83
CA TYR A 27 7.84 -14.87 11.81
C TYR A 27 9.12 -14.45 12.53
N ILE A 28 9.61 -15.31 13.39
CA ILE A 28 10.84 -15.11 14.17
C ILE A 28 11.83 -16.19 13.73
N LEU A 29 12.99 -15.76 13.26
CA LEU A 29 14.06 -16.70 12.92
C LEU A 29 14.62 -17.28 14.22
N ARG A 30 14.50 -18.61 14.42
CA ARG A 30 14.87 -19.27 15.67
C ARG A 30 16.35 -19.13 16.01
N GLU A 31 17.21 -19.04 15.01
CA GLU A 31 18.65 -18.91 15.16
C GLU A 31 19.06 -17.58 15.79
N THR A 32 18.42 -16.47 15.39
CA THR A 32 18.80 -15.11 15.81
C THR A 32 17.77 -14.44 16.74
N GLY A 33 16.54 -14.98 16.80
CA GLY A 33 15.44 -14.35 17.51
C GLY A 33 14.88 -13.10 16.79
N GLU A 34 15.36 -12.80 15.58
CA GLU A 34 14.93 -11.64 14.82
C GLU A 34 13.56 -11.87 14.15
N VAL A 35 12.74 -10.82 14.15
CA VAL A 35 11.49 -10.79 13.36
C VAL A 35 11.86 -10.62 11.89
N VAL A 36 11.29 -11.46 11.05
CA VAL A 36 11.46 -11.43 9.58
C VAL A 36 10.12 -11.27 8.89
N ASP A 37 10.12 -10.67 7.71
CA ASP A 37 8.91 -10.38 6.91
C ASP A 37 8.25 -11.65 6.36
N ASN A 38 9.05 -12.66 5.99
CA ASN A 38 8.57 -13.96 5.51
C ASN A 38 9.67 -15.03 5.60
N CYS A 39 9.32 -16.27 5.32
CA CYS A 39 10.28 -17.38 5.38
C CYS A 39 11.21 -17.46 4.15
N GLN A 40 11.07 -16.62 3.12
CA GLN A 40 11.89 -16.57 1.90
C GLN A 40 12.10 -17.96 1.25
N LYS A 41 11.05 -18.79 1.22
CA LYS A 41 11.08 -20.19 0.75
C LYS A 41 12.03 -21.13 1.53
N ARG A 42 12.59 -20.67 2.65
CA ARG A 42 13.37 -21.50 3.57
C ARG A 42 12.45 -22.46 4.35
N PRO A 43 12.96 -23.59 4.86
CA PRO A 43 12.17 -24.54 5.63
C PRO A 43 11.46 -23.89 6.83
N GLN A 44 10.16 -24.10 6.95
CA GLN A 44 9.33 -23.49 7.99
C GLN A 44 9.81 -23.80 9.41
N ARG A 45 10.44 -24.95 9.65
CA ARG A 45 11.02 -25.35 10.95
C ARG A 45 12.08 -24.37 11.50
N LEU A 46 12.67 -23.54 10.64
CA LEU A 46 13.64 -22.52 11.05
C LEU A 46 13.00 -21.31 11.69
N PHE A 47 11.70 -21.19 11.60
CA PHE A 47 10.95 -20.03 12.08
C PHE A 47 9.98 -20.44 13.18
N GLU A 48 9.74 -19.51 14.08
CA GLU A 48 8.60 -19.53 14.97
C GLU A 48 7.56 -18.55 14.43
N GLU A 49 6.33 -19.00 14.28
CA GLU A 49 5.21 -18.12 13.94
C GLU A 49 4.46 -17.77 15.22
N ARG A 50 4.21 -16.47 15.41
CA ARG A 50 3.53 -15.96 16.61
C ARG A 50 2.48 -14.92 16.22
N ALA A 51 1.30 -15.02 16.82
CA ALA A 51 0.30 -13.96 16.74
C ALA A 51 0.61 -12.89 17.80
N MET A 52 0.65 -11.63 17.36
CA MET A 52 0.79 -10.48 18.26
C MET A 52 -0.55 -10.13 18.91
N THR A 53 -0.50 -9.69 20.14
CA THR A 53 -1.65 -9.08 20.84
C THR A 53 -1.93 -7.67 20.32
N VAL A 54 -3.10 -7.11 20.64
CA VAL A 54 -3.44 -5.71 20.34
C VAL A 54 -2.37 -4.77 20.87
N GLN A 55 -1.94 -4.94 22.11
CA GLN A 55 -0.90 -4.09 22.74
C GLN A 55 0.43 -4.18 21.97
N GLN A 56 0.87 -5.37 21.62
CA GLN A 56 2.13 -5.54 20.87
C GLN A 56 2.08 -4.90 19.48
N VAL A 57 0.94 -4.97 18.78
CA VAL A 57 0.76 -4.28 17.49
C VAL A 57 0.77 -2.77 17.70
N THR A 58 0.05 -2.28 18.71
CA THR A 58 0.03 -0.86 19.07
C THR A 58 1.43 -0.34 19.35
N ASP A 59 2.20 -1.02 20.21
CA ASP A 59 3.57 -0.62 20.56
C ASP A 59 4.50 -0.60 19.33
N SER A 60 4.37 -1.60 18.45
CA SER A 60 5.14 -1.67 17.20
C SER A 60 4.78 -0.52 16.24
N LEU A 61 3.51 -0.16 16.12
CA LEU A 61 3.07 0.98 15.31
C LEU A 61 3.54 2.30 15.92
N CYS A 62 3.44 2.48 17.23
CA CYS A 62 3.94 3.68 17.94
C CYS A 62 5.44 3.86 17.69
N HIS A 63 6.22 2.79 17.81
CA HIS A 63 7.65 2.82 17.49
C HIS A 63 7.92 3.18 16.03
N THR A 64 7.18 2.57 15.09
CA THR A 64 7.29 2.86 13.65
C THR A 64 7.00 4.33 13.34
N ILE A 65 5.93 4.90 13.95
CA ILE A 65 5.56 6.30 13.80
C ILE A 65 6.64 7.22 14.36
N SER A 66 7.18 6.89 15.53
CA SER A 66 8.27 7.66 16.14
C SER A 66 9.52 7.67 15.26
N LEU A 67 9.89 6.54 14.65
CA LEU A 67 11.00 6.45 13.70
C LEU A 67 10.75 7.28 12.45
N LEU A 68 9.55 7.23 11.85
CA LEU A 68 9.21 8.04 10.69
C LEU A 68 9.29 9.54 11.02
N ARG A 69 8.78 9.94 12.19
CA ARG A 69 8.78 11.34 12.62
C ARG A 69 10.14 11.86 13.04
N SER A 70 11.05 11.01 13.49
CA SER A 70 12.42 11.41 13.78
C SER A 70 13.15 11.91 12.53
N ARG A 71 12.75 11.43 11.35
CA ARG A 71 13.31 11.86 10.07
C ARG A 71 12.44 12.92 9.39
N TRP A 72 11.12 12.73 9.37
CA TRP A 72 10.14 13.63 8.74
C TRP A 72 9.14 14.11 9.79
N SER A 73 9.49 15.15 10.52
CA SER A 73 8.72 15.61 11.68
C SER A 73 7.26 15.97 11.37
N GLN A 74 6.95 16.32 10.12
CA GLN A 74 5.63 16.74 9.66
C GLN A 74 4.86 15.64 8.91
N VAL A 75 5.44 14.43 8.77
CA VAL A 75 4.81 13.33 8.01
C VAL A 75 3.41 13.01 8.56
N ARG A 76 2.45 12.93 7.66
CA ARG A 76 1.10 12.40 7.92
C ARG A 76 1.13 10.91 7.69
N ILE A 77 0.46 10.16 8.55
CA ILE A 77 0.45 8.70 8.45
C ILE A 77 -0.96 8.21 8.20
N ILE A 78 -1.15 7.40 7.20
CA ILE A 78 -2.41 6.72 6.90
C ILE A 78 -2.21 5.25 7.25
N LEU A 79 -2.94 4.77 8.24
CA LEU A 79 -3.03 3.37 8.60
C LEU A 79 -4.20 2.73 7.85
N THR A 80 -4.01 1.52 7.35
CA THR A 80 -5.10 0.76 6.75
C THR A 80 -4.92 -0.73 6.97
N VAL A 81 -6.03 -1.46 7.16
CA VAL A 81 -6.01 -2.91 7.25
C VAL A 81 -6.37 -3.50 5.89
N SER A 82 -5.46 -4.31 5.35
CA SER A 82 -5.65 -4.96 4.05
C SER A 82 -6.85 -5.92 4.08
N PRO A 83 -7.70 -5.92 3.06
CA PRO A 83 -8.81 -6.87 2.94
C PRO A 83 -8.39 -8.29 2.52
N ILE A 84 -7.10 -8.55 2.31
CA ILE A 84 -6.63 -9.91 2.03
C ILE A 84 -7.07 -10.91 3.09
N ARG A 85 -7.49 -12.10 2.68
CA ARG A 85 -7.90 -13.20 3.56
C ARG A 85 -6.76 -14.20 3.74
N TYR A 86 -6.52 -14.63 4.97
CA TYR A 86 -5.48 -15.61 5.28
C TYR A 86 -6.06 -17.00 5.49
N LYS A 87 -6.14 -17.80 4.42
CA LYS A 87 -6.66 -19.18 4.45
C LYS A 87 -5.92 -20.07 5.45
N LYS A 88 -4.62 -19.82 5.66
CA LYS A 88 -3.77 -20.58 6.58
C LYS A 88 -4.33 -20.64 8.01
N TYR A 89 -4.96 -19.58 8.47
CA TYR A 89 -5.49 -19.48 9.83
C TYR A 89 -6.96 -19.91 9.94
N GLY A 90 -7.57 -20.32 8.84
CA GLY A 90 -9.00 -20.48 8.71
C GLY A 90 -9.76 -19.15 8.76
N PHE A 91 -11.06 -19.21 8.52
CA PHE A 91 -11.87 -17.96 8.48
C PHE A 91 -11.92 -17.25 9.83
N HIS A 92 -12.10 -18.02 10.91
CA HIS A 92 -12.14 -17.46 12.27
C HIS A 92 -10.79 -16.83 12.67
N GLY A 93 -9.68 -17.54 12.49
CA GLY A 93 -8.35 -17.01 12.80
C GLY A 93 -7.99 -15.79 11.95
N SER A 94 -8.40 -15.75 10.68
CA SER A 94 -8.24 -14.58 9.83
C SER A 94 -9.02 -13.38 10.38
N GLN A 95 -10.26 -13.57 10.84
CA GLN A 95 -11.06 -12.50 11.44
C GLN A 95 -10.47 -12.01 12.77
N LEU A 96 -10.00 -12.91 13.64
CA LEU A 96 -9.32 -12.52 14.88
C LEU A 96 -8.07 -11.70 14.61
N SER A 97 -7.30 -12.09 13.59
CA SER A 97 -6.14 -11.31 13.15
C SER A 97 -6.54 -9.90 12.70
N LYS A 98 -7.58 -9.76 11.87
CA LYS A 98 -8.08 -8.44 11.43
C LYS A 98 -8.59 -7.62 12.60
N SER A 99 -9.35 -8.20 13.50
CA SER A 99 -9.87 -7.52 14.70
C SER A 99 -8.74 -6.97 15.58
N THR A 100 -7.65 -7.74 15.74
CA THR A 100 -6.45 -7.28 16.46
C THR A 100 -5.84 -6.05 15.80
N LEU A 101 -5.72 -6.04 14.46
CA LEU A 101 -5.17 -4.91 13.73
C LEU A 101 -6.09 -3.69 13.80
N LEU A 102 -7.41 -3.88 13.66
CA LEU A 102 -8.40 -2.80 13.76
C LEU A 102 -8.38 -2.11 15.13
N LEU A 103 -8.36 -2.89 16.20
CA LEU A 103 -8.28 -2.35 17.56
C LEU A 103 -6.95 -1.60 17.78
N ALA A 104 -5.84 -2.14 17.31
CA ALA A 104 -4.53 -1.49 17.44
C ALA A 104 -4.45 -0.19 16.64
N THR A 105 -4.96 -0.16 15.40
CA THR A 105 -4.96 1.06 14.57
C THR A 105 -5.85 2.15 15.17
N ALA A 106 -7.01 1.79 15.72
CA ALA A 106 -7.90 2.74 16.41
C ALA A 106 -7.21 3.35 17.65
N GLU A 107 -6.47 2.55 18.42
CA GLU A 107 -5.73 3.05 19.58
C GLU A 107 -4.60 4.00 19.14
N VAL A 108 -3.86 3.66 18.10
CA VAL A 108 -2.77 4.50 17.56
C VAL A 108 -3.31 5.82 17.01
N GLU A 109 -4.42 5.80 16.28
CA GLU A 109 -5.07 7.01 15.78
C GLU A 109 -5.46 7.97 16.93
N ARG A 110 -5.90 7.42 18.07
CA ARG A 110 -6.22 8.19 19.26
C ARG A 110 -5.00 8.79 19.97
N LEU A 111 -3.84 8.12 19.89
CA LEU A 111 -2.61 8.52 20.58
C LEU A 111 -1.78 9.57 19.83
N PHE A 112 -1.96 9.69 18.51
CA PHE A 112 -1.11 10.54 17.69
C PHE A 112 -1.89 11.51 16.83
N ASP A 113 -1.54 12.78 16.84
CA ASP A 113 -2.00 13.74 15.83
C ASP A 113 -1.49 13.37 14.45
N ARG A 114 -2.26 13.71 13.39
CA ARG A 114 -1.90 13.47 11.98
C ARG A 114 -1.64 12.00 11.64
N VAL A 115 -2.25 11.11 12.39
CA VAL A 115 -2.41 9.68 12.05
C VAL A 115 -3.89 9.45 11.76
N TYR A 116 -4.18 8.83 10.64
CA TYR A 116 -5.54 8.63 10.13
C TYR A 116 -5.74 7.17 9.78
N TYR A 117 -6.91 6.64 10.04
CA TYR A 117 -7.29 5.32 9.56
C TYR A 117 -8.07 5.41 8.25
N PHE A 118 -7.70 4.57 7.26
CA PHE A 118 -8.45 4.41 6.02
C PHE A 118 -9.06 3.00 5.97
N PRO A 119 -10.40 2.86 5.82
CA PRO A 119 -11.13 1.61 6.05
C PRO A 119 -11.14 0.68 4.83
N SER A 120 -9.96 0.28 4.29
CA SER A 120 -9.90 -0.63 3.13
C SER A 120 -10.55 -1.98 3.39
N TYR A 121 -10.39 -2.50 4.62
CA TYR A 121 -10.98 -3.78 5.02
C TYR A 121 -12.50 -3.69 5.06
N GLU A 122 -13.04 -2.64 5.63
CA GLU A 122 -14.47 -2.41 5.75
C GLU A 122 -15.11 -2.13 4.39
N ILE A 123 -14.49 -1.31 3.54
CA ILE A 123 -14.97 -1.08 2.17
C ILE A 123 -15.14 -2.42 1.43
N MET A 124 -14.16 -3.32 1.54
CA MET A 124 -14.24 -4.63 0.89
C MET A 124 -15.36 -5.51 1.46
N ASN A 125 -15.54 -5.51 2.79
CA ASN A 125 -16.44 -6.44 3.46
C ASN A 125 -17.87 -5.92 3.57
N ASP A 126 -18.07 -4.61 3.66
CA ASP A 126 -19.39 -4.01 3.86
C ASP A 126 -19.94 -3.31 2.61
N GLU A 127 -19.12 -2.54 1.90
CA GLU A 127 -19.57 -1.80 0.73
C GLU A 127 -19.57 -2.67 -0.54
N LEU A 128 -18.45 -3.37 -0.83
CA LEU A 128 -18.35 -4.25 -1.99
C LEU A 128 -19.05 -5.58 -1.78
N ARG A 129 -18.88 -6.20 -0.65
CA ARG A 129 -19.63 -7.32 -0.07
C ARG A 129 -20.05 -8.46 -1.01
N ASP A 130 -19.26 -8.75 -2.06
CA ASP A 130 -19.58 -9.79 -3.03
C ASP A 130 -18.31 -10.52 -3.46
N TYR A 131 -18.38 -11.83 -3.69
CA TYR A 131 -17.23 -12.65 -4.09
C TYR A 131 -16.65 -12.25 -5.45
N ARG A 132 -17.38 -11.60 -6.34
CA ARG A 132 -16.86 -11.06 -7.61
C ARG A 132 -15.76 -10.01 -7.44
N PHE A 133 -15.66 -9.42 -6.25
CA PHE A 133 -14.61 -8.47 -5.88
C PHE A 133 -13.34 -9.14 -5.36
N TYR A 134 -13.33 -10.47 -5.22
CA TYR A 134 -12.12 -11.24 -4.98
C TYR A 134 -11.51 -11.72 -6.30
N ALA A 135 -10.19 -11.94 -6.32
CA ALA A 135 -9.48 -12.61 -7.40
C ALA A 135 -9.88 -14.11 -7.46
N GLU A 136 -9.40 -14.84 -8.45
CA GLU A 136 -9.69 -16.26 -8.66
C GLU A 136 -9.33 -17.15 -7.45
N ASP A 137 -8.34 -16.75 -6.66
CA ASP A 137 -7.92 -17.46 -5.44
C ASP A 137 -8.88 -17.27 -4.25
N MET A 138 -9.86 -16.39 -4.37
CA MET A 138 -10.84 -16.05 -3.34
C MET A 138 -10.23 -15.48 -2.05
N LEU A 139 -8.99 -15.01 -2.12
CA LEU A 139 -8.24 -14.47 -1.00
C LEU A 139 -7.83 -13.01 -1.21
N HIS A 140 -7.31 -12.70 -2.40
CA HIS A 140 -6.90 -11.35 -2.75
C HIS A 140 -8.07 -10.56 -3.32
N PRO A 141 -8.13 -9.24 -3.07
CA PRO A 141 -9.05 -8.37 -3.79
C PRO A 141 -8.79 -8.42 -5.30
N SER A 142 -9.85 -8.37 -6.11
CA SER A 142 -9.73 -8.26 -7.55
C SER A 142 -9.17 -6.88 -7.96
N ALA A 143 -8.69 -6.77 -9.20
CA ALA A 143 -8.22 -5.48 -9.74
C ALA A 143 -9.33 -4.40 -9.68
N GLN A 144 -10.61 -4.80 -9.88
CA GLN A 144 -11.75 -3.90 -9.77
C GLN A 144 -11.93 -3.39 -8.33
N ALA A 145 -11.83 -4.28 -7.34
CA ALA A 145 -11.93 -3.89 -5.93
C ALA A 145 -10.79 -2.95 -5.52
N VAL A 146 -9.56 -3.26 -5.95
CA VAL A 146 -8.39 -2.40 -5.68
C VAL A 146 -8.59 -1.01 -6.29
N ALA A 147 -9.05 -0.92 -7.54
CA ALA A 147 -9.33 0.35 -8.21
C ALA A 147 -10.38 1.17 -7.44
N TYR A 148 -11.46 0.53 -7.00
CA TYR A 148 -12.52 1.18 -6.23
C TYR A 148 -12.03 1.69 -4.86
N ILE A 149 -11.27 0.86 -4.13
CA ILE A 149 -10.68 1.25 -2.84
C ILE A 149 -9.72 2.45 -3.02
N HIS A 150 -8.91 2.45 -4.09
CA HIS A 150 -8.04 3.58 -4.41
C HIS A 150 -8.83 4.86 -4.74
N GLU A 151 -9.95 4.73 -5.46
CA GLU A 151 -10.85 5.87 -5.72
C GLU A 151 -11.44 6.43 -4.43
N CYS A 152 -11.90 5.56 -3.50
CA CYS A 152 -12.37 5.97 -2.19
C CYS A 152 -11.26 6.71 -1.39
N MET A 153 -10.04 6.17 -1.40
CA MET A 153 -8.88 6.82 -0.77
C MET A 153 -8.63 8.21 -1.38
N GLY A 154 -8.71 8.31 -2.70
CA GLY A 154 -8.54 9.58 -3.41
C GLY A 154 -9.58 10.62 -3.03
N ARG A 155 -10.85 10.21 -2.87
CA ARG A 155 -11.93 11.11 -2.44
C ARG A 155 -11.71 11.69 -1.04
N VAL A 156 -11.02 10.95 -0.16
CA VAL A 156 -10.77 11.38 1.23
C VAL A 156 -9.49 12.19 1.37
N PHE A 157 -8.40 11.75 0.72
CA PHE A 157 -7.07 12.28 1.00
C PHE A 157 -6.48 13.16 -0.10
N PHE A 158 -7.01 13.12 -1.33
CA PHE A 158 -6.42 13.89 -2.42
C PHE A 158 -7.02 15.29 -2.49
N GLY A 159 -6.15 16.28 -2.35
CA GLY A 159 -6.53 17.68 -2.57
C GLY A 159 -6.68 18.01 -4.06
N PRO A 160 -7.16 19.24 -4.39
CA PRO A 160 -7.42 19.66 -5.77
C PRO A 160 -6.19 19.56 -6.70
N ALA A 161 -4.98 19.72 -6.19
CA ALA A 161 -3.75 19.60 -6.97
C ALA A 161 -3.52 18.16 -7.44
N MET A 162 -3.67 17.18 -6.53
CA MET A 162 -3.54 15.76 -6.87
C MET A 162 -4.66 15.30 -7.79
N THR A 163 -5.88 15.77 -7.58
CA THR A 163 -7.02 15.46 -8.45
C THR A 163 -6.76 15.95 -9.88
N ARG A 164 -6.25 17.16 -10.06
CA ARG A 164 -5.85 17.70 -11.38
C ARG A 164 -4.73 16.87 -12.00
N PHE A 165 -3.68 16.57 -11.22
CA PHE A 165 -2.61 15.70 -11.69
C PHE A 165 -3.12 14.35 -12.20
N LEU A 166 -3.97 13.67 -11.44
CA LEU A 166 -4.54 12.38 -11.83
C LEU A 166 -5.39 12.47 -13.09
N ALA A 167 -6.18 13.52 -13.25
CA ALA A 167 -6.99 13.75 -14.47
C ALA A 167 -6.10 13.88 -15.73
N GLU A 168 -4.93 14.49 -15.60
CA GLU A 168 -3.96 14.62 -16.69
C GLU A 168 -3.13 13.33 -16.90
N TRP A 169 -2.80 12.65 -15.82
CA TRP A 169 -1.95 11.46 -15.84
C TRP A 169 -2.66 10.18 -16.30
N LEU A 170 -3.91 9.93 -15.85
CA LEU A 170 -4.59 8.68 -16.14
C LEU A 170 -4.71 8.33 -17.63
N PRO A 171 -5.00 9.28 -18.55
CA PRO A 171 -4.98 9.01 -19.99
C PRO A 171 -3.60 8.60 -20.51
N VAL A 172 -2.54 9.23 -19.98
CA VAL A 172 -1.14 8.91 -20.35
C VAL A 172 -0.77 7.52 -19.87
N LYS A 173 -1.08 7.20 -18.60
CA LYS A 173 -0.88 5.87 -18.01
C LYS A 173 -1.61 4.79 -18.82
N SER A 174 -2.84 5.05 -19.25
CA SER A 174 -3.61 4.13 -20.09
C SER A 174 -2.93 3.88 -21.43
N ALA A 175 -2.44 4.93 -22.10
CA ALA A 175 -1.73 4.82 -23.36
C ALA A 175 -0.40 4.06 -23.22
N LEU A 176 0.37 4.31 -22.14
CA LEU A 176 1.62 3.58 -21.85
C LEU A 176 1.39 2.08 -21.60
N ASN A 177 0.27 1.73 -20.99
CA ASN A 177 -0.10 0.34 -20.70
C ASN A 177 -0.83 -0.36 -21.86
N HIS A 178 -1.10 0.36 -22.95
CA HIS A 178 -1.77 -0.21 -24.10
C HIS A 178 -0.91 -1.28 -24.77
N ARG A 179 -1.47 -2.48 -24.97
CA ARG A 179 -0.81 -3.57 -25.68
C ARG A 179 -1.38 -3.62 -27.11
N PRO A 180 -0.64 -3.19 -28.14
CA PRO A 180 -1.11 -3.17 -29.50
C PRO A 180 -1.12 -4.60 -30.07
N PHE A 181 -2.00 -4.86 -31.05
CA PHE A 181 -1.93 -6.07 -31.86
C PHE A 181 -0.68 -6.12 -32.72
N ASN A 182 -0.23 -4.94 -33.23
CA ASN A 182 1.02 -4.78 -33.97
C ASN A 182 1.83 -3.63 -33.40
N ALA A 183 2.88 -3.97 -32.64
CA ALA A 183 3.78 -2.99 -32.02
C ALA A 183 4.66 -2.22 -33.04
N GLN A 184 4.72 -2.68 -34.32
CA GLN A 184 5.51 -2.04 -35.35
C GLN A 184 4.66 -1.15 -36.27
N SER A 185 3.35 -1.04 -36.04
CA SER A 185 2.48 -0.20 -36.87
C SER A 185 2.84 1.28 -36.72
N GLU A 186 2.63 2.05 -37.77
CA GLU A 186 2.87 3.49 -37.79
C GLU A 186 1.93 4.23 -36.84
N GLU A 187 0.68 3.75 -36.73
CA GLU A 187 -0.31 4.28 -35.79
C GLU A 187 0.16 4.13 -34.33
N TYR A 188 0.72 2.96 -33.99
CA TYR A 188 1.22 2.73 -32.63
C TYR A 188 2.46 3.60 -32.32
N ARG A 189 3.39 3.75 -33.27
CA ARG A 189 4.53 4.65 -33.12
C ARG A 189 4.08 6.09 -32.89
N THR A 190 3.14 6.57 -33.71
CA THR A 190 2.56 7.90 -33.58
C THR A 190 1.86 8.10 -32.23
N LEU A 191 1.11 7.08 -31.76
CA LEU A 191 0.48 7.11 -30.43
C LEU A 191 1.53 7.22 -29.33
N MET A 192 2.60 6.43 -29.40
CA MET A 192 3.65 6.44 -28.38
C MET A 192 4.45 7.74 -28.40
N ASP A 193 4.76 8.29 -29.56
CA ASP A 193 5.45 9.59 -29.65
C ASP A 193 4.63 10.71 -28.99
N LYS A 194 3.33 10.78 -29.29
CA LYS A 194 2.43 11.73 -28.62
C LYS A 194 2.31 11.48 -27.11
N THR A 195 2.35 10.21 -26.71
CA THR A 195 2.28 9.83 -25.28
C THR A 195 3.55 10.29 -24.55
N TRP A 196 4.72 10.10 -25.15
CA TRP A 196 5.98 10.55 -24.55
C TRP A 196 6.09 12.06 -24.49
N GLN A 197 5.62 12.80 -25.51
CA GLN A 197 5.53 14.27 -25.45
C GLN A 197 4.66 14.73 -24.26
N ARG A 198 3.56 14.02 -23.96
CA ARG A 198 2.74 14.32 -22.78
C ARG A 198 3.45 13.99 -21.47
N VAL A 199 4.22 12.89 -21.42
CA VAL A 199 5.06 12.56 -20.25
C VAL A 199 6.07 13.67 -19.98
N ASP A 200 6.76 14.15 -21.04
CA ASP A 200 7.74 15.23 -20.93
C ASP A 200 7.07 16.53 -20.41
N ALA A 201 5.92 16.92 -20.97
CA ALA A 201 5.17 18.09 -20.50
C ALA A 201 4.67 17.97 -19.06
N LEU A 202 4.23 16.76 -18.64
CA LEU A 202 3.84 16.52 -17.26
C LEU A 202 5.04 16.53 -16.30
N SER A 203 6.22 16.09 -16.76
CA SER A 203 7.44 16.12 -15.96
C SER A 203 7.93 17.55 -15.70
N GLU A 204 7.76 18.45 -16.67
CA GLU A 204 8.05 19.89 -16.48
C GLU A 204 7.05 20.52 -15.50
N LYS A 205 5.77 20.17 -15.63
CA LYS A 205 4.71 20.72 -14.78
C LYS A 205 4.75 20.17 -13.35
N TYR A 206 5.19 18.92 -13.19
CA TYR A 206 5.26 18.17 -11.93
C TYR A 206 6.67 17.57 -11.77
N PRO A 207 7.65 18.28 -11.20
CA PRO A 207 9.07 17.91 -11.23
C PRO A 207 9.41 16.53 -10.67
N ASN A 208 8.59 16.00 -9.75
CA ASN A 208 8.82 14.70 -9.11
C ASN A 208 8.04 13.54 -9.78
N PHE A 209 7.42 13.80 -10.93
CA PHE A 209 6.47 12.87 -11.53
C PHE A 209 7.12 11.65 -12.20
N ALA A 210 8.11 11.83 -13.05
CA ALA A 210 8.57 10.81 -14.00
C ALA A 210 9.82 10.04 -13.56
N ILE A 211 10.17 10.03 -12.26
CA ILE A 211 11.44 9.48 -11.75
C ILE A 211 11.69 8.03 -12.17
N ASN A 212 10.65 7.22 -12.29
CA ASN A 212 10.75 5.78 -12.59
C ASN A 212 10.10 5.38 -13.92
N ILE A 213 9.72 6.33 -14.79
CA ILE A 213 9.12 6.02 -16.09
C ILE A 213 10.25 5.82 -17.10
N LYS A 214 10.38 4.59 -17.60
CA LYS A 214 11.37 4.24 -18.64
C LYS A 214 10.72 4.31 -20.02
N ARG A 215 11.42 4.92 -20.97
CA ARG A 215 11.09 4.87 -22.40
C ARG A 215 11.34 3.52 -23.01
#